data_3205cf3cf77553329bc3c2f9e8fe3454
#
_entry.id   3205cf3cf77553329bc3c2f9e8fe3454
#
_cell.length_a   1.000
_cell.length_b   1.000
_cell.length_c   1.000
_cell.angle_alpha   90.00
_cell.angle_beta   90.00
_cell.angle_gamma   90.00
#
_symmetry.space_group_name_H-M   'P 1'
#
loop_
_entity.id
_entity.type
_entity.pdbx_description
1 polymer ?
#
loop_
_entity_poly.entity_id
_entity_poly.type
_entity_poly.pdbx_seq_one_letter_code
_entity_poly.pdbx_strand_id
1 'polypeptide(L)'
;MALTQRTASACRVLLCLAIATGARAAPPVALQADGSLQIAGRSLKCGSVRNALDAHLPNLGISVPASKLLVVNPALLARQSTTVRLFVFHHECGHHHVGASELNADCWAVRRGVQDGWLTRTGLVEVCNSFGGAPATSTHPSGARRCGNLDRCFHLAQAERTAAMSARAAAPQLVSGPRLIRDGILR
;
A
#
# COMPACT_ATOMS: atom_id res chain seq x y z
N MET A 1 32.66 78.76 3.79
CA MET A 1 32.02 77.89 2.79
C MET A 1 32.32 76.45 3.19
N ALA A 2 31.36 75.77 3.83
CA ALA A 2 31.52 74.38 4.28
C ALA A 2 30.44 73.54 3.54
N LEU A 3 30.87 72.62 2.66
CA LEU A 3 30.02 71.66 1.95
C LEU A 3 29.75 70.47 2.87
N THR A 4 28.51 70.26 3.26
CA THR A 4 28.01 69.07 3.95
C THR A 4 27.64 67.98 2.92
N GLN A 5 28.39 66.89 2.93
CA GLN A 5 28.06 65.68 2.17
C GLN A 5 26.99 64.90 2.95
N ARG A 6 25.82 64.68 2.31
CA ARG A 6 24.78 63.77 2.79
C ARG A 6 25.03 62.37 2.24
N THR A 7 25.36 61.43 3.12
CA THR A 7 25.43 60.01 2.79
C THR A 7 24.03 59.39 2.80
N ALA A 8 23.59 58.93 1.64
CA ALA A 8 22.33 58.16 1.51
C ALA A 8 22.56 56.72 1.89
N SER A 9 21.92 56.31 2.99
CA SER A 9 21.92 54.94 3.47
C SER A 9 20.87 54.12 2.71
N ALA A 10 21.33 53.23 1.83
CA ALA A 10 20.44 52.32 1.07
C ALA A 10 20.03 51.14 1.97
N CYS A 11 18.77 51.18 2.42
CA CYS A 11 18.14 50.06 3.15
C CYS A 11 17.80 48.94 2.15
N ARG A 12 18.61 47.87 2.14
CA ARG A 12 18.29 46.63 1.39
C ARG A 12 17.23 45.84 2.12
N VAL A 13 16.00 45.87 1.67
CA VAL A 13 14.93 45.01 2.11
C VAL A 13 15.19 43.61 1.55
N LEU A 14 15.67 42.68 2.38
CA LEU A 14 15.71 41.26 2.06
C LEU A 14 14.27 40.71 2.09
N LEU A 15 13.73 40.45 0.90
CA LEU A 15 12.46 39.74 0.74
C LEU A 15 12.71 38.24 1.00
N CYS A 16 12.45 37.76 2.23
CA CYS A 16 12.44 36.35 2.54
C CYS A 16 11.19 35.69 1.89
N LEU A 17 11.37 35.02 0.75
CA LEU A 17 10.36 34.12 0.24
C LEU A 17 10.27 32.92 1.17
N ALA A 18 9.25 32.88 2.03
CA ALA A 18 8.85 31.70 2.76
C ALA A 18 8.24 30.69 1.76
N ILE A 19 9.01 29.68 1.38
CA ILE A 19 8.49 28.54 0.61
C ILE A 19 7.60 27.74 1.57
N ALA A 20 6.30 27.97 1.54
CA ALA A 20 5.33 27.13 2.24
C ALA A 20 5.35 25.76 1.56
N THR A 21 6.07 24.80 2.15
CA THR A 21 5.94 23.38 1.81
C THR A 21 4.56 22.91 2.28
N GLY A 22 3.56 23.10 1.43
CA GLY A 22 2.22 22.57 1.66
C GLY A 22 2.32 21.06 1.84
N ALA A 23 2.00 20.57 3.05
CA ALA A 23 1.82 19.15 3.31
C ALA A 23 0.77 18.63 2.31
N ARG A 24 1.22 17.84 1.35
CA ARG A 24 0.35 17.26 0.33
C ARG A 24 -0.60 16.30 1.04
N ALA A 25 -1.87 16.64 1.08
CA ALA A 25 -2.88 15.76 1.66
C ALA A 25 -2.76 14.38 0.98
N ALA A 26 -2.76 13.32 1.81
CA ALA A 26 -2.73 11.96 1.27
C ALA A 26 -3.92 11.77 0.31
N PRO A 27 -3.72 11.10 -0.84
CA PRO A 27 -4.79 10.91 -1.81
C PRO A 27 -6.00 10.24 -1.17
N PRO A 28 -7.21 10.69 -1.49
CA PRO A 28 -8.44 10.17 -0.90
C PRO A 28 -8.63 8.70 -1.26
N VAL A 29 -9.35 7.96 -0.38
CA VAL A 29 -9.90 6.64 -0.72
C VAL A 29 -11.13 6.87 -1.58
N ALA A 30 -11.16 6.30 -2.78
CA ALA A 30 -12.24 6.52 -3.73
C ALA A 30 -12.58 5.24 -4.51
N LEU A 31 -13.88 5.04 -4.76
CA LEU A 31 -14.38 3.97 -5.64
C LEU A 31 -14.37 4.49 -7.07
N GLN A 32 -13.76 3.73 -7.97
CA GLN A 32 -13.66 4.04 -9.39
C GLN A 32 -14.82 3.43 -10.18
N ALA A 33 -15.08 3.94 -11.38
CA ALA A 33 -16.15 3.44 -12.27
C ALA A 33 -15.99 1.96 -12.64
N ASP A 34 -14.74 1.45 -12.67
CA ASP A 34 -14.44 0.05 -12.94
C ASP A 34 -14.58 -0.87 -11.71
N GLY A 35 -15.04 -0.33 -10.57
CA GLY A 35 -15.22 -1.04 -9.31
C GLY A 35 -13.92 -1.23 -8.52
N SER A 36 -12.79 -0.64 -8.94
CA SER A 36 -11.57 -0.63 -8.13
C SER A 36 -11.63 0.43 -7.02
N LEU A 37 -10.89 0.21 -5.94
CA LEU A 37 -10.64 1.21 -4.92
C LEU A 37 -9.29 1.89 -5.16
N GLN A 38 -9.31 3.22 -5.23
CA GLN A 38 -8.09 4.01 -5.12
C GLN A 38 -7.71 4.12 -3.65
N ILE A 39 -6.59 3.48 -3.28
CA ILE A 39 -6.05 3.50 -1.93
C ILE A 39 -4.55 3.78 -2.02
N ALA A 40 -4.09 4.84 -1.35
CA ALA A 40 -2.68 5.19 -1.30
C ALA A 40 -2.00 5.28 -2.70
N GLY A 41 -2.71 5.83 -3.68
CA GLY A 41 -2.22 5.98 -5.05
C GLY A 41 -2.23 4.70 -5.90
N ARG A 42 -2.82 3.60 -5.40
CA ARG A 42 -2.95 2.33 -6.12
C ARG A 42 -4.41 2.03 -6.43
N SER A 43 -4.66 1.47 -7.61
CA SER A 43 -5.97 0.93 -7.98
C SER A 43 -6.05 -0.54 -7.58
N LEU A 44 -6.95 -0.88 -6.66
CA LEU A 44 -7.01 -2.18 -6.01
C LEU A 44 -8.33 -2.90 -6.30
N LYS A 45 -8.24 -4.17 -6.69
CA LYS A 45 -9.36 -5.11 -6.84
C LYS A 45 -9.07 -6.41 -6.10
N CYS A 46 -10.10 -7.01 -5.54
CA CYS A 46 -10.05 -8.34 -4.94
C CYS A 46 -10.73 -9.37 -5.86
N GLY A 47 -10.12 -9.68 -7.00
CA GLY A 47 -10.71 -10.59 -7.99
C GLY A 47 -12.11 -10.18 -8.43
N SER A 48 -13.09 -11.06 -8.27
CA SER A 48 -14.50 -10.81 -8.59
C SER A 48 -15.32 -10.22 -7.42
N VAL A 49 -14.67 -9.89 -6.30
CA VAL A 49 -15.31 -9.28 -5.13
C VAL A 49 -15.65 -7.83 -5.46
N ARG A 50 -16.87 -7.42 -5.13
CA ARG A 50 -17.30 -6.03 -5.27
C ARG A 50 -16.72 -5.20 -4.14
N ASN A 51 -16.18 -4.05 -4.47
CA ASN A 51 -15.75 -3.05 -3.49
C ASN A 51 -16.88 -2.03 -3.25
N ALA A 52 -17.00 -1.57 -2.01
CA ALA A 52 -17.92 -0.49 -1.62
C ALA A 52 -17.28 0.44 -0.60
N LEU A 53 -17.81 1.65 -0.51
CA LEU A 53 -17.47 2.64 0.52
C LEU A 53 -18.66 2.82 1.44
N ASP A 54 -18.40 2.82 2.76
CA ASP A 54 -19.39 3.19 3.77
C ASP A 54 -18.71 4.04 4.86
N ALA A 55 -19.05 5.33 4.90
CA ALA A 55 -18.50 6.26 5.89
C ALA A 55 -19.06 6.03 7.31
N HIS A 56 -20.13 5.25 7.45
CA HIS A 56 -20.75 4.91 8.74
C HIS A 56 -20.25 3.59 9.31
N LEU A 57 -19.46 2.82 8.54
CA LEU A 57 -18.84 1.60 9.04
C LEU A 57 -17.96 1.91 10.27
N PRO A 58 -18.17 1.27 11.44
CA PRO A 58 -17.40 1.56 12.64
C PRO A 58 -15.94 1.11 12.56
N ASN A 59 -15.62 0.22 11.61
CA ASN A 59 -14.31 -0.36 11.38
C ASN A 59 -13.62 0.25 10.14
N LEU A 60 -12.32 0.03 9.99
CA LEU A 60 -11.56 0.46 8.81
C LEU A 60 -12.03 -0.25 7.53
N GLY A 61 -12.41 -1.53 7.65
CA GLY A 61 -12.94 -2.37 6.59
C GLY A 61 -13.71 -3.56 7.15
N ILE A 62 -14.46 -4.20 6.29
CA ILE A 62 -15.14 -5.46 6.56
C ILE A 62 -15.27 -6.28 5.29
N SER A 63 -15.07 -7.59 5.43
CA SER A 63 -15.32 -8.58 4.39
C SER A 63 -16.66 -9.28 4.63
N VAL A 64 -17.45 -9.44 3.56
CA VAL A 64 -18.71 -10.21 3.57
C VAL A 64 -18.61 -11.30 2.49
N PRO A 65 -17.92 -12.42 2.75
CA PRO A 65 -17.62 -13.44 1.75
C PRO A 65 -18.86 -14.03 1.08
N ALA A 66 -19.94 -14.25 1.83
CA ALA A 66 -21.20 -14.78 1.30
C ALA A 66 -21.81 -13.90 0.19
N SER A 67 -21.59 -12.58 0.25
CA SER A 67 -22.08 -11.61 -0.75
C SER A 67 -21.00 -11.19 -1.75
N LYS A 68 -19.81 -11.74 -1.66
CA LYS A 68 -18.62 -11.30 -2.43
C LYS A 68 -18.47 -9.78 -2.37
N LEU A 69 -18.48 -9.23 -1.14
CA LEU A 69 -18.43 -7.79 -0.90
C LEU A 69 -17.31 -7.45 0.08
N LEU A 70 -16.53 -6.42 -0.25
CA LEU A 70 -15.54 -5.77 0.58
C LEU A 70 -15.95 -4.31 0.76
N VAL A 71 -16.13 -3.88 2.00
CA VAL A 71 -16.51 -2.50 2.34
C VAL A 71 -15.39 -1.85 3.13
N VAL A 72 -15.05 -0.61 2.81
CA VAL A 72 -14.11 0.18 3.61
C VAL A 72 -14.71 1.52 4.03
N ASN A 73 -14.34 1.98 5.22
CA ASN A 73 -14.68 3.33 5.66
C ASN A 73 -13.61 4.30 5.13
N PRO A 74 -13.93 5.16 4.13
CA PRO A 74 -12.96 6.05 3.51
C PRO A 74 -12.41 7.10 4.49
N ALA A 75 -13.23 7.57 5.45
CA ALA A 75 -12.83 8.59 6.41
C ALA A 75 -11.86 8.03 7.47
N LEU A 76 -12.13 6.83 8.00
CA LEU A 76 -11.24 6.17 8.94
C LEU A 76 -9.94 5.74 8.27
N LEU A 77 -10.04 5.18 7.06
CA LEU A 77 -8.88 4.74 6.30
C LEU A 77 -7.96 5.91 5.92
N ALA A 78 -8.53 7.07 5.57
CA ALA A 78 -7.74 8.26 5.23
C ALA A 78 -6.84 8.76 6.38
N ARG A 79 -7.18 8.43 7.62
CA ARG A 79 -6.38 8.78 8.81
C ARG A 79 -5.21 7.84 9.08
N GLN A 80 -5.16 6.71 8.37
CA GLN A 80 -4.10 5.71 8.54
C GLN A 80 -2.89 6.02 7.64
N SER A 81 -1.73 5.46 7.98
CA SER A 81 -0.56 5.50 7.11
C SER A 81 -0.83 4.75 5.80
N THR A 82 -0.06 5.05 4.77
CA THR A 82 -0.14 4.38 3.47
C THR A 82 -0.08 2.85 3.61
N THR A 83 0.84 2.36 4.42
CA THR A 83 1.02 0.91 4.65
C THR A 83 -0.20 0.29 5.32
N VAL A 84 -0.74 0.93 6.36
CA VAL A 84 -1.93 0.42 7.07
C VAL A 84 -3.15 0.40 6.15
N ARG A 85 -3.36 1.42 5.30
CA ARG A 85 -4.46 1.44 4.33
C ARG A 85 -4.39 0.26 3.36
N LEU A 86 -3.20 -0.02 2.82
CA LEU A 86 -2.99 -1.15 1.91
C LEU A 86 -3.18 -2.47 2.64
N PHE A 87 -2.67 -2.57 3.87
CA PHE A 87 -2.83 -3.76 4.69
C PHE A 87 -4.31 -4.08 4.95
N VAL A 88 -5.10 -3.08 5.36
CA VAL A 88 -6.55 -3.28 5.60
C VAL A 88 -7.24 -3.82 4.36
N PHE A 89 -7.05 -3.19 3.19
CA PHE A 89 -7.65 -3.70 1.95
C PHE A 89 -7.26 -5.16 1.67
N HIS A 90 -5.99 -5.49 1.78
CA HIS A 90 -5.51 -6.84 1.50
C HIS A 90 -5.93 -7.84 2.57
N HIS A 91 -6.08 -7.44 3.83
CA HIS A 91 -6.62 -8.26 4.90
C HIS A 91 -8.09 -8.64 4.63
N GLU A 92 -8.93 -7.65 4.31
CA GLU A 92 -10.33 -7.90 3.96
C GLU A 92 -10.46 -8.74 2.68
N CYS A 93 -9.61 -8.50 1.69
CA CYS A 93 -9.51 -9.35 0.52
C CYS A 93 -9.07 -10.78 0.90
N GLY A 94 -8.16 -10.92 1.85
CA GLY A 94 -7.69 -12.21 2.38
C GLY A 94 -8.82 -13.08 2.88
N HIS A 95 -9.82 -12.54 3.56
CA HIS A 95 -10.99 -13.30 4.02
C HIS A 95 -11.78 -13.97 2.89
N HIS A 96 -11.76 -13.42 1.68
CA HIS A 96 -12.36 -14.07 0.51
C HIS A 96 -11.52 -15.23 -0.05
N HIS A 97 -10.24 -15.32 0.31
CA HIS A 97 -9.31 -16.36 -0.16
C HIS A 97 -9.02 -17.44 0.87
N VAL A 98 -8.96 -17.06 2.16
CA VAL A 98 -8.50 -17.96 3.24
C VAL A 98 -9.56 -18.16 4.35
N GLY A 99 -10.77 -17.62 4.16
CA GLY A 99 -11.88 -17.78 5.11
C GLY A 99 -11.78 -16.85 6.32
N ALA A 100 -12.51 -17.21 7.39
CA ALA A 100 -12.74 -16.36 8.55
C ALA A 100 -11.55 -16.23 9.52
N SER A 101 -10.44 -16.91 9.26
CA SER A 101 -9.27 -16.86 10.16
C SER A 101 -8.52 -15.54 10.02
N GLU A 102 -8.57 -14.71 11.05
CA GLU A 102 -7.83 -13.44 11.13
C GLU A 102 -6.33 -13.62 10.87
N LEU A 103 -5.72 -14.63 11.48
CA LEU A 103 -4.29 -14.88 11.33
C LEU A 103 -3.93 -15.32 9.90
N ASN A 104 -4.81 -16.04 9.21
CA ASN A 104 -4.59 -16.41 7.83
C ASN A 104 -4.80 -15.21 6.90
N ALA A 105 -5.81 -14.36 7.14
CA ALA A 105 -6.03 -13.12 6.41
C ALA A 105 -4.86 -12.15 6.58
N ASP A 106 -4.31 -12.04 7.80
CA ASP A 106 -3.08 -11.28 8.07
C ASP A 106 -1.90 -11.79 7.24
N CYS A 107 -1.67 -13.10 7.24
CA CYS A 107 -0.58 -13.70 6.45
C CYS A 107 -0.77 -13.50 4.95
N TRP A 108 -2.01 -13.60 4.47
CA TRP A 108 -2.33 -13.35 3.06
C TRP A 108 -1.99 -11.90 2.67
N ALA A 109 -2.39 -10.91 3.49
CA ALA A 109 -2.09 -9.51 3.28
C ALA A 109 -0.58 -9.23 3.29
N VAL A 110 0.16 -9.81 4.24
CA VAL A 110 1.62 -9.69 4.33
C VAL A 110 2.30 -10.27 3.10
N ARG A 111 1.91 -11.48 2.67
CA ARG A 111 2.47 -12.11 1.47
C ARG A 111 2.25 -11.24 0.23
N ARG A 112 1.03 -10.73 0.04
CA ARG A 112 0.74 -9.78 -1.06
C ARG A 112 1.60 -8.53 -0.95
N GLY A 113 1.73 -7.96 0.23
CA GLY A 113 2.52 -6.75 0.46
C GLY A 113 4.01 -6.91 0.13
N VAL A 114 4.59 -8.05 0.50
CA VAL A 114 5.98 -8.38 0.18
C VAL A 114 6.15 -8.64 -1.32
N GLN A 115 5.25 -9.40 -1.94
CA GLN A 115 5.28 -9.71 -3.38
C GLN A 115 5.14 -8.45 -4.23
N ASP A 116 4.17 -7.58 -3.91
CA ASP A 116 3.88 -6.34 -4.64
C ASP A 116 4.80 -5.18 -4.24
N GLY A 117 5.71 -5.41 -3.28
CA GLY A 117 6.78 -4.49 -2.88
C GLY A 117 6.33 -3.27 -2.07
N TRP A 118 5.09 -3.24 -1.57
CA TRP A 118 4.62 -2.12 -0.74
C TRP A 118 4.82 -2.33 0.76
N LEU A 119 5.02 -3.58 1.22
CA LEU A 119 5.25 -3.88 2.63
C LEU A 119 6.75 -4.05 2.90
N THR A 120 7.30 -3.14 3.66
CA THR A 120 8.68 -3.19 4.20
C THR A 120 8.68 -3.60 5.66
N ARG A 121 9.85 -3.84 6.25
CA ARG A 121 9.99 -4.09 7.70
C ARG A 121 9.44 -2.93 8.53
N THR A 122 9.74 -1.69 8.15
CA THR A 122 9.19 -0.50 8.82
C THR A 122 7.67 -0.45 8.69
N GLY A 123 7.14 -0.72 7.50
CA GLY A 123 5.70 -0.79 7.27
C GLY A 123 5.00 -1.87 8.11
N LEU A 124 5.66 -3.01 8.33
CA LEU A 124 5.13 -4.05 9.24
C LEU A 124 4.99 -3.54 10.68
N VAL A 125 5.96 -2.74 11.16
CA VAL A 125 5.88 -2.10 12.48
C VAL A 125 4.72 -1.11 12.53
N GLU A 126 4.47 -0.34 11.46
CA GLU A 126 3.30 0.57 11.38
C GLU A 126 1.98 -0.21 11.50
N VAL A 127 1.85 -1.35 10.80
CA VAL A 127 0.68 -2.22 10.89
C VAL A 127 0.51 -2.76 12.31
N CYS A 128 1.57 -3.24 12.95
CA CYS A 128 1.53 -3.71 14.33
C CYS A 128 1.07 -2.60 15.29
N ASN A 129 1.62 -1.40 15.14
CA ASN A 129 1.24 -0.26 15.98
C ASN A 129 -0.24 0.13 15.79
N SER A 130 -0.81 -0.08 14.60
CA SER A 130 -2.23 0.22 14.34
C SER A 130 -3.19 -0.68 15.10
N PHE A 131 -2.77 -1.87 15.53
CA PHE A 131 -3.58 -2.73 16.41
C PHE A 131 -3.60 -2.24 17.85
N GLY A 132 -2.64 -1.38 18.25
CA GLY A 132 -2.50 -0.93 19.62
C GLY A 132 -2.33 -2.09 20.60
N GLY A 133 -2.67 -1.85 21.87
CA GLY A 133 -2.73 -2.89 22.90
C GLY A 133 -4.06 -3.64 22.95
N ALA A 134 -4.79 -3.77 21.82
CA ALA A 134 -6.13 -4.35 21.78
C ALA A 134 -6.12 -5.78 22.35
N PRO A 135 -6.98 -6.08 23.36
CA PRO A 135 -7.14 -7.44 23.89
C PRO A 135 -7.81 -8.33 22.84
N ALA A 136 -7.75 -9.64 23.05
CA ALA A 136 -8.51 -10.56 22.23
C ALA A 136 -10.03 -10.37 22.46
N THR A 137 -10.80 -10.55 21.39
CA THR A 137 -12.27 -10.59 21.42
C THR A 137 -12.73 -11.98 20.94
N SER A 138 -14.05 -12.18 20.87
CA SER A 138 -14.61 -13.43 20.32
C SER A 138 -14.30 -13.62 18.82
N THR A 139 -14.05 -12.53 18.09
CA THR A 139 -13.81 -12.55 16.65
C THR A 139 -12.37 -12.25 16.26
N HIS A 140 -11.62 -11.53 17.09
CA HIS A 140 -10.27 -11.11 16.76
C HIS A 140 -9.25 -11.52 17.84
N PRO A 141 -8.10 -12.08 17.45
CA PRO A 141 -6.99 -12.29 18.36
C PRO A 141 -6.44 -10.96 18.88
N SER A 142 -5.72 -10.99 20.02
CA SER A 142 -5.07 -9.79 20.54
C SER A 142 -4.07 -9.18 19.54
N GLY A 143 -3.87 -7.87 19.62
CA GLY A 143 -2.88 -7.17 18.80
C GLY A 143 -1.49 -7.80 18.89
N ALA A 144 -1.04 -8.18 20.09
CA ALA A 144 0.25 -8.85 20.28
C ALA A 144 0.34 -10.19 19.53
N ARG A 145 -0.72 -11.01 19.55
CA ARG A 145 -0.77 -12.28 18.83
C ARG A 145 -0.76 -12.06 17.32
N ARG A 146 -1.49 -11.07 16.82
CA ARG A 146 -1.49 -10.69 15.41
C ARG A 146 -0.10 -10.22 14.98
N CYS A 147 0.55 -9.35 15.75
CA CYS A 147 1.91 -8.89 15.45
C CYS A 147 2.93 -10.03 15.35
N GLY A 148 2.94 -10.96 16.29
CA GLY A 148 3.82 -12.14 16.20
C GLY A 148 3.55 -13.01 14.98
N ASN A 149 2.27 -13.11 14.56
CA ASN A 149 1.89 -13.80 13.33
C ASN A 149 2.38 -13.05 12.08
N LEU A 150 2.19 -11.73 12.03
CA LEU A 150 2.65 -10.89 10.92
C LEU A 150 4.16 -10.98 10.70
N ASP A 151 4.95 -10.95 11.79
CA ASP A 151 6.40 -11.06 11.74
C ASP A 151 6.83 -12.39 11.09
N ARG A 152 6.27 -13.51 11.56
CA ARG A 152 6.52 -14.83 10.98
C ARG A 152 6.16 -14.88 9.49
N CYS A 153 4.97 -14.38 9.12
CA CYS A 153 4.52 -14.39 7.72
C CYS A 153 5.38 -13.50 6.83
N PHE A 154 5.89 -12.40 7.36
CA PHE A 154 6.78 -11.51 6.64
C PHE A 154 8.12 -12.18 6.30
N HIS A 155 8.73 -12.85 7.27
CA HIS A 155 9.97 -13.61 7.04
C HIS A 155 9.79 -14.71 5.99
N LEU A 156 8.69 -15.46 6.07
CA LEU A 156 8.39 -16.50 5.09
C LEU A 156 8.18 -15.91 3.68
N ALA A 157 7.41 -14.83 3.58
CA ALA A 157 7.15 -14.16 2.30
C ALA A 157 8.43 -13.57 1.67
N GLN A 158 9.34 -13.04 2.49
CA GLN A 158 10.64 -12.56 2.01
C GLN A 158 11.51 -13.70 1.47
N ALA A 159 11.56 -14.83 2.17
CA ALA A 159 12.31 -16.00 1.71
C ALA A 159 11.75 -16.53 0.38
N GLU A 160 10.42 -16.65 0.25
CA GLU A 160 9.75 -17.04 -0.99
C GLU A 160 10.09 -16.09 -2.16
N ARG A 161 10.04 -14.78 -1.91
CA ARG A 161 10.37 -13.76 -2.92
C ARG A 161 11.83 -13.87 -3.37
N THR A 162 12.76 -14.04 -2.43
CA THR A 162 14.19 -14.20 -2.74
C THR A 162 14.43 -15.45 -3.55
N ALA A 163 13.85 -16.59 -3.19
CA ALA A 163 13.97 -17.84 -3.92
C ALA A 163 13.41 -17.71 -5.35
N ALA A 164 12.25 -17.05 -5.51
CA ALA A 164 11.65 -16.81 -6.82
C ALA A 164 12.53 -15.91 -7.72
N MET A 165 13.16 -14.88 -7.15
CA MET A 165 14.09 -14.01 -7.88
C MET A 165 15.35 -14.76 -8.32
N SER A 166 15.93 -15.58 -7.45
CA SER A 166 17.10 -16.41 -7.77
C SER A 166 16.80 -17.44 -8.86
N ALA A 167 15.64 -18.11 -8.78
CA ALA A 167 15.21 -19.05 -9.81
C ALA A 167 15.00 -18.36 -11.17
N ARG A 168 14.44 -17.14 -11.17
CA ARG A 168 14.26 -16.37 -12.40
C ARG A 168 15.58 -15.90 -13.01
N ALA A 169 16.56 -15.55 -12.18
CA ALA A 169 17.90 -15.17 -12.63
C ALA A 169 18.69 -16.38 -13.19
N ALA A 170 18.45 -17.58 -12.66
CA ALA A 170 19.10 -18.82 -13.12
C ALA A 170 18.42 -19.44 -14.36
N ALA A 171 17.23 -18.98 -14.75
CA ALA A 171 16.53 -19.50 -15.93
C ALA A 171 17.34 -19.16 -17.20
N PRO A 172 17.59 -20.13 -18.11
CA PRO A 172 18.28 -19.86 -19.36
C PRO A 172 17.54 -18.77 -20.14
N GLN A 173 18.26 -17.73 -20.54
CA GLN A 173 17.73 -16.77 -21.50
C GLN A 173 17.57 -17.52 -22.82
N LEU A 174 16.34 -17.78 -23.24
CA LEU A 174 16.05 -18.21 -24.61
C LEU A 174 16.54 -17.10 -25.53
N VAL A 175 17.76 -17.26 -26.02
CA VAL A 175 18.29 -16.41 -27.10
C VAL A 175 17.34 -16.63 -28.27
N SER A 176 16.55 -15.59 -28.58
CA SER A 176 15.75 -15.57 -29.82
C SER A 176 16.75 -15.66 -30.97
N GLY A 177 16.95 -16.88 -31.48
CA GLY A 177 17.75 -17.11 -32.65
C GLY A 177 17.27 -16.26 -33.81
N PRO A 178 18.13 -15.87 -34.75
CA PRO A 178 17.75 -15.06 -35.89
C PRO A 178 16.60 -15.75 -36.64
N ARG A 179 15.51 -15.04 -36.84
CA ARG A 179 14.43 -15.47 -37.76
C ARG A 179 15.08 -15.68 -39.13
N LEU A 180 15.15 -16.92 -39.57
CA LEU A 180 15.45 -17.22 -40.97
C LEU A 180 14.33 -16.57 -41.80
N ILE A 181 14.66 -15.47 -42.46
CA ILE A 181 13.82 -14.90 -43.51
C ILE A 181 13.92 -15.92 -44.67
N ARG A 182 12.84 -16.64 -44.90
CA ARG A 182 12.69 -17.53 -46.06
C ARG A 182 12.40 -16.60 -47.24
N ASP A 183 13.43 -16.24 -47.98
CA ASP A 183 13.30 -15.56 -49.27
C ASP A 183 12.61 -16.53 -50.25
N GLY A 184 11.33 -16.39 -50.38
CA GLY A 184 10.52 -17.01 -51.45
C GLY A 184 10.72 -16.23 -52.73
N ILE A 185 11.61 -16.67 -53.59
CA ILE A 185 11.68 -16.22 -54.97
C ILE A 185 10.48 -16.78 -55.66
N LEU A 186 9.51 -15.92 -56.04
CA LEU A 186 8.47 -16.20 -57.03
C LEU A 186 9.02 -15.75 -58.39
N ARG A 187 9.14 -16.69 -59.27
CA ARG A 187 9.16 -16.46 -60.74
C ARG A 187 7.74 -16.39 -61.24
#